data_9b53c446685d4d22424d116c9b80cb8f
#
_entry.id   9b53c446685d4d22424d116c9b80cb8f
#
_cell.length_a   1.000
_cell.length_b   1.000
_cell.length_c   1.000
_cell.angle_alpha   90.00
_cell.angle_beta   90.00
_cell.angle_gamma   90.00
#
_symmetry.space_group_name_H-M   'P 1'
#
loop_
_entity.id
_entity.type
_entity.pdbx_description
1 polymer ?
#
loop_
_entity_poly.entity_id
_entity_poly.type
_entity_poly.pdbx_seq_one_letter_code
_entity_poly.pdbx_strand_id
1 'polypeptide(L)'
;MKKVFVAILFFLGAASLSFGQDDFIKDSLDSYIIREMNIWKIPGVAVGIVKDGKVVALKGYGVREMGRTDKIDENTLFQIASNSKAFTGTAIAMLDNEKRLNLDERVRKYLPWFALKDPNATEMVTIKDILCHRIGFSTFQSDFLNWNCNLSEEALIRNMRNVDAKYKFRYKFGYCNMGFVTAGAVIKAVTDTSWQDFFQHRFFDKLAMKRSSVYYSKIISDNNAAKPYTLVNGQLVRLEYANVDNIGACAGINSCVSDLTHWLLMQLNNGRYNGVEVVPETVIKTTRNSYMIDRESSSPSKPYNHFANYGLGWELEDMYGSLVVSHNGGANGFVTNTTLLPEHNAGFVILTNTDANWFYVALRQQLINYFTGQPYANISAAYYKRFEANDQKDQEEIKALEDKTKSNPKLSVSNDAVAGKYKNPVYGEIEIRKSKKGLTMYFSHHPFLKGELTPTGAETLLCKFSDPTYGIHEFPLEIINGKVKSITVKVNDFVDYDPYRFEKNE
;
A
#
# COMPACT_ATOMS: atom_id res chain seq x y z
N MET A 1 61.95 25.59 55.47
CA MET A 1 60.64 25.12 55.85
C MET A 1 59.72 25.08 54.58
N LYS A 2 59.59 23.92 53.99
CA LYS A 2 58.74 23.74 52.80
C LYS A 2 57.34 23.26 53.25
N LYS A 3 56.31 24.05 52.95
CA LYS A 3 54.91 23.65 53.21
C LYS A 3 54.42 22.78 52.06
N VAL A 4 54.06 21.54 52.36
CA VAL A 4 53.38 20.59 51.44
C VAL A 4 51.91 20.86 51.56
N PHE A 5 51.26 21.25 50.46
CA PHE A 5 49.81 21.30 50.32
C PHE A 5 49.34 19.95 49.82
N VAL A 6 48.55 19.23 50.60
CA VAL A 6 47.83 18.01 50.19
C VAL A 6 46.45 18.45 49.70
N ALA A 7 46.23 18.28 48.38
CA ALA A 7 44.92 18.49 47.75
C ALA A 7 44.14 17.17 47.85
N ILE A 8 43.06 17.16 48.61
CA ILE A 8 42.08 16.06 48.71
C ILE A 8 41.08 16.29 47.55
N LEU A 9 41.17 15.49 46.50
CA LEU A 9 40.12 15.41 45.45
C LEU A 9 38.95 14.60 45.98
N PHE A 10 37.81 15.27 46.22
CA PHE A 10 36.53 14.61 46.42
C PHE A 10 36.00 14.17 45.03
N PHE A 11 36.03 12.89 44.75
CA PHE A 11 35.26 12.29 43.67
C PHE A 11 33.78 12.19 44.12
N LEU A 12 32.97 13.17 43.73
CA LEU A 12 31.53 13.03 43.76
C LEU A 12 31.14 12.11 42.60
N GLY A 13 30.95 10.84 42.89
CA GLY A 13 30.30 9.89 41.99
C GLY A 13 28.84 10.34 41.80
N ALA A 14 28.56 10.98 40.67
CA ALA A 14 27.20 11.17 40.21
C ALA A 14 26.65 9.78 39.87
N ALA A 15 25.95 9.16 40.81
CA ALA A 15 25.06 8.04 40.54
C ALA A 15 23.95 8.59 39.61
N SER A 16 24.09 8.37 38.32
CA SER A 16 23.01 8.55 37.40
C SER A 16 21.91 7.59 37.85
N LEU A 17 20.86 8.12 38.47
CA LEU A 17 19.61 7.41 38.66
C LEU A 17 19.07 7.21 37.23
N SER A 18 19.41 6.07 36.63
CA SER A 18 18.72 5.54 35.49
C SER A 18 17.31 5.20 35.96
N PHE A 19 16.38 6.14 35.82
CA PHE A 19 14.97 5.78 35.82
C PHE A 19 14.82 4.79 34.66
N GLY A 20 14.58 3.52 34.95
CA GLY A 20 14.29 2.50 33.95
C GLY A 20 13.17 3.05 33.06
N GLN A 21 13.48 3.28 31.80
CA GLN A 21 12.47 3.61 30.83
C GLN A 21 11.50 2.43 30.84
N ASP A 22 10.20 2.66 31.15
CA ASP A 22 9.19 1.62 31.14
C ASP A 22 9.33 0.84 29.83
N ASP A 23 9.37 -0.49 29.89
CA ASP A 23 9.45 -1.32 28.71
C ASP A 23 8.14 -1.19 27.95
N PHE A 24 8.11 -0.29 26.96
CA PHE A 24 6.90 0.04 26.21
C PHE A 24 6.20 -1.21 25.69
N ILE A 25 6.96 -2.18 25.18
CA ILE A 25 6.38 -3.41 24.59
C ILE A 25 5.74 -4.26 25.69
N LYS A 26 6.37 -4.38 26.84
CA LYS A 26 5.91 -5.24 27.92
C LYS A 26 4.82 -4.58 28.76
N ASP A 27 4.98 -3.30 29.10
CA ASP A 27 4.20 -2.66 30.15
C ASP A 27 3.10 -1.74 29.61
N SER A 28 3.24 -1.22 28.37
CA SER A 28 2.37 -0.16 27.85
C SER A 28 1.71 -0.45 26.50
N LEU A 29 2.23 -1.39 25.70
CA LEU A 29 1.75 -1.65 24.33
C LEU A 29 0.25 -1.97 24.28
N ASP A 30 -0.25 -2.83 25.19
CA ASP A 30 -1.65 -3.26 25.20
C ASP A 30 -2.59 -2.08 25.48
N SER A 31 -2.31 -1.34 26.55
CA SER A 31 -3.13 -0.19 26.94
C SER A 31 -3.07 0.93 25.88
N TYR A 32 -1.90 1.12 25.25
CA TYR A 32 -1.73 2.08 24.16
C TYR A 32 -2.60 1.68 22.95
N ILE A 33 -2.49 0.45 22.47
CA ILE A 33 -3.24 0.00 21.28
C ILE A 33 -4.75 0.04 21.56
N ILE A 34 -5.21 -0.47 22.70
CA ILE A 34 -6.64 -0.48 23.03
C ILE A 34 -7.21 0.94 23.09
N ARG A 35 -6.49 1.88 23.71
CA ARG A 35 -6.91 3.28 23.74
C ARG A 35 -7.01 3.89 22.36
N GLU A 36 -5.97 3.70 21.55
CA GLU A 36 -5.89 4.31 20.21
C GLU A 36 -6.91 3.70 19.25
N MET A 37 -7.17 2.39 19.31
CA MET A 37 -8.23 1.76 18.52
C MET A 37 -9.59 2.44 18.72
N ASN A 38 -9.92 2.84 19.94
CA ASN A 38 -11.17 3.55 20.23
C ASN A 38 -11.18 4.96 19.62
N ILE A 39 -10.07 5.69 19.70
CA ILE A 39 -9.93 7.03 19.14
C ILE A 39 -10.04 6.98 17.61
N TRP A 40 -9.32 6.07 16.97
CA TRP A 40 -9.25 5.91 15.52
C TRP A 40 -10.41 5.10 14.92
N LYS A 41 -11.32 4.58 15.75
CA LYS A 41 -12.45 3.72 15.34
C LYS A 41 -11.97 2.48 14.56
N ILE A 42 -10.90 1.83 15.01
CA ILE A 42 -10.35 0.63 14.36
C ILE A 42 -11.01 -0.61 14.96
N PRO A 43 -11.70 -1.46 14.16
CA PRO A 43 -12.35 -2.66 14.70
C PRO A 43 -11.37 -3.70 15.22
N GLY A 44 -10.23 -3.88 14.56
CA GLY A 44 -9.24 -4.89 14.89
C GLY A 44 -7.83 -4.53 14.45
N VAL A 45 -6.87 -4.89 15.30
CA VAL A 45 -5.43 -4.71 15.09
C VAL A 45 -4.72 -6.00 15.41
N ALA A 46 -3.73 -6.39 14.61
CA ALA A 46 -2.76 -7.42 14.97
C ALA A 46 -1.34 -6.86 14.90
N VAL A 47 -0.50 -7.21 15.88
CA VAL A 47 0.90 -6.76 15.98
C VAL A 47 1.80 -7.95 16.27
N GLY A 48 2.87 -8.08 15.44
CA GLY A 48 3.96 -9.00 15.68
C GLY A 48 5.28 -8.23 15.81
N ILE A 49 6.07 -8.49 16.86
CA ILE A 49 7.34 -7.82 17.10
C ILE A 49 8.43 -8.87 17.35
N VAL A 50 9.55 -8.70 16.65
CA VAL A 50 10.74 -9.53 16.84
C VAL A 50 11.91 -8.69 17.31
N LYS A 51 12.74 -9.24 18.19
CA LYS A 51 13.94 -8.60 18.75
C LYS A 51 14.97 -9.68 19.08
N ASP A 52 16.22 -9.46 18.67
CA ASP A 52 17.36 -10.35 18.94
C ASP A 52 17.08 -11.82 18.62
N GLY A 53 16.48 -12.04 17.42
CA GLY A 53 16.18 -13.36 16.91
C GLY A 53 14.99 -14.08 17.57
N LYS A 54 14.18 -13.37 18.36
CA LYS A 54 13.02 -13.91 19.08
C LYS A 54 11.76 -13.09 18.80
N VAL A 55 10.61 -13.76 18.83
CA VAL A 55 9.30 -13.08 18.90
C VAL A 55 9.10 -12.58 20.31
N VAL A 56 8.95 -11.25 20.47
CA VAL A 56 8.77 -10.60 21.80
C VAL A 56 7.34 -10.13 22.03
N ALA A 57 6.56 -9.94 20.97
CA ALA A 57 5.12 -9.73 21.04
C ALA A 57 4.43 -10.37 19.84
N LEU A 58 3.28 -10.98 20.09
CA LEU A 58 2.43 -11.60 19.09
C LEU A 58 0.99 -11.50 19.58
N LYS A 59 0.28 -10.45 19.15
CA LYS A 59 -0.96 -10.02 19.81
C LYS A 59 -2.02 -9.60 18.78
N GLY A 60 -3.27 -9.95 19.08
CA GLY A 60 -4.46 -9.46 18.41
C GLY A 60 -5.36 -8.64 19.34
N TYR A 61 -5.98 -7.59 18.84
CA TYR A 61 -6.85 -6.68 19.56
C TYR A 61 -8.14 -6.45 18.80
N GLY A 62 -9.26 -6.30 19.52
CA GLY A 62 -10.56 -6.02 18.91
C GLY A 62 -11.21 -7.24 18.28
N VAL A 63 -11.96 -7.04 17.19
CA VAL A 63 -12.80 -8.05 16.57
C VAL A 63 -12.54 -8.20 15.07
N ARG A 64 -12.73 -9.41 14.56
CA ARG A 64 -12.63 -9.69 13.11
C ARG A 64 -13.76 -9.04 12.33
N GLU A 65 -14.95 -8.97 12.92
CA GLU A 65 -16.15 -8.41 12.32
C GLU A 65 -16.95 -7.62 13.35
N MET A 66 -17.35 -6.40 13.02
CA MET A 66 -18.19 -5.57 13.87
C MET A 66 -19.54 -6.25 14.12
N GLY A 67 -20.01 -6.16 15.36
CA GLY A 67 -21.26 -6.83 15.78
C GLY A 67 -21.12 -8.33 16.07
N ARG A 68 -19.90 -8.89 15.94
CA ARG A 68 -19.57 -10.26 16.33
C ARG A 68 -18.62 -10.27 17.53
N THR A 69 -18.50 -11.43 18.18
CA THR A 69 -17.62 -11.62 19.35
C THR A 69 -16.26 -12.22 18.99
N ASP A 70 -16.09 -12.64 17.75
CA ASP A 70 -14.88 -13.26 17.24
C ASP A 70 -13.70 -12.28 17.30
N LYS A 71 -12.69 -12.62 18.10
CA LYS A 71 -11.54 -11.75 18.32
C LYS A 71 -10.51 -11.88 17.20
N ILE A 72 -9.74 -10.80 16.99
CA ILE A 72 -8.46 -10.88 16.29
C ILE A 72 -7.48 -11.65 17.17
N ASP A 73 -6.79 -12.61 16.59
CA ASP A 73 -5.67 -13.34 17.18
C ASP A 73 -4.43 -13.29 16.28
N GLU A 74 -3.34 -13.92 16.71
CA GLU A 74 -2.08 -13.94 15.98
C GLU A 74 -2.14 -14.67 14.64
N ASN A 75 -3.17 -15.49 14.42
CA ASN A 75 -3.40 -16.28 13.21
C ASN A 75 -4.50 -15.71 12.30
N THR A 76 -5.11 -14.59 12.70
CA THR A 76 -6.14 -13.91 11.90
C THR A 76 -5.54 -13.39 10.60
N LEU A 77 -6.17 -13.73 9.47
CA LEU A 77 -5.72 -13.33 8.14
C LEU A 77 -6.16 -11.90 7.81
N PHE A 78 -5.25 -11.17 7.17
CA PHE A 78 -5.46 -9.85 6.56
C PHE A 78 -4.92 -9.86 5.13
N GLN A 79 -5.50 -9.07 4.23
CA GLN A 79 -4.83 -8.72 2.97
C GLN A 79 -3.67 -7.77 3.30
N ILE A 80 -2.42 -8.21 3.08
CA ILE A 80 -1.25 -7.38 3.40
C ILE A 80 -0.84 -6.44 2.26
N ALA A 81 -1.56 -6.53 1.14
CA ALA A 81 -1.41 -5.66 -0.02
C ALA A 81 0.06 -5.48 -0.43
N SER A 82 0.53 -4.24 -0.57
CA SER A 82 1.86 -3.93 -1.11
C SER A 82 3.04 -4.45 -0.29
N ASN A 83 2.85 -4.96 0.93
CA ASN A 83 3.89 -5.75 1.61
C ASN A 83 4.31 -6.98 0.78
N SER A 84 3.47 -7.44 -0.16
CA SER A 84 3.78 -8.49 -1.14
C SER A 84 4.98 -8.15 -2.03
N LYS A 85 5.24 -6.86 -2.28
CA LYS A 85 6.36 -6.40 -3.13
C LYS A 85 7.73 -6.81 -2.59
N ALA A 86 7.88 -6.87 -1.27
CA ALA A 86 9.11 -7.34 -0.63
C ALA A 86 9.41 -8.82 -0.99
N PHE A 87 8.38 -9.64 -1.09
CA PHE A 87 8.50 -11.03 -1.52
C PHE A 87 8.86 -11.12 -3.00
N THR A 88 8.19 -10.35 -3.86
CA THR A 88 8.49 -10.31 -5.31
C THR A 88 9.89 -9.79 -5.58
N GLY A 89 10.31 -8.70 -4.93
CA GLY A 89 11.67 -8.16 -5.04
C GLY A 89 12.72 -9.17 -4.59
N THR A 90 12.46 -9.89 -3.48
CA THR A 90 13.34 -10.95 -2.99
C THR A 90 13.38 -12.13 -3.97
N ALA A 91 12.25 -12.55 -4.54
CA ALA A 91 12.18 -13.63 -5.53
C ALA A 91 13.01 -13.31 -6.78
N ILE A 92 12.86 -12.11 -7.33
CA ILE A 92 13.65 -11.66 -8.48
C ILE A 92 15.14 -11.58 -8.14
N ALA A 93 15.51 -11.04 -6.98
CA ALA A 93 16.91 -10.99 -6.55
C ALA A 93 17.52 -12.38 -6.30
N MET A 94 16.71 -13.36 -5.86
CA MET A 94 17.14 -14.77 -5.77
C MET A 94 17.45 -15.34 -7.17
N LEU A 95 16.59 -15.10 -8.15
CA LEU A 95 16.79 -15.57 -9.53
C LEU A 95 18.01 -14.89 -10.19
N ASP A 96 18.29 -13.63 -9.85
CA ASP A 96 19.52 -12.95 -10.26
C ASP A 96 20.77 -13.58 -9.64
N ASN A 97 20.73 -13.87 -8.33
CA ASN A 97 21.81 -14.55 -7.63
C ASN A 97 22.05 -15.99 -8.17
N GLU A 98 20.97 -16.69 -8.54
CA GLU A 98 20.99 -18.02 -9.18
C GLU A 98 21.42 -17.95 -10.67
N LYS A 99 21.68 -16.75 -11.24
CA LYS A 99 22.05 -16.54 -12.65
C LYS A 99 20.97 -16.98 -13.65
N ARG A 100 19.74 -17.08 -13.23
CA ARG A 100 18.59 -17.39 -14.08
C ARG A 100 18.05 -16.15 -14.80
N LEU A 101 18.25 -14.97 -14.22
CA LEU A 101 18.03 -13.67 -14.85
C LEU A 101 19.16 -12.70 -14.47
N ASN A 102 19.10 -11.47 -14.99
CA ASN A 102 19.97 -10.38 -14.58
C ASN A 102 19.12 -9.13 -14.35
N LEU A 103 19.27 -8.49 -13.19
CA LEU A 103 18.56 -7.27 -12.81
C LEU A 103 18.76 -6.11 -13.79
N ASP A 104 19.94 -6.03 -14.43
CA ASP A 104 20.29 -5.01 -15.40
C ASP A 104 19.89 -5.39 -16.84
N GLU A 105 19.36 -6.59 -17.04
CA GLU A 105 18.89 -7.02 -18.35
C GLU A 105 17.49 -6.45 -18.66
N ARG A 106 17.21 -6.27 -19.95
CA ARG A 106 15.97 -5.72 -20.46
C ARG A 106 14.78 -6.62 -20.17
N VAL A 107 13.64 -6.04 -19.80
CA VAL A 107 12.38 -6.78 -19.58
C VAL A 107 12.02 -7.61 -20.85
N ARG A 108 12.22 -7.05 -22.04
CA ARG A 108 11.90 -7.72 -23.32
C ARG A 108 12.70 -8.99 -23.61
N LYS A 109 13.84 -9.19 -22.96
CA LYS A 109 14.58 -10.47 -23.06
C LYS A 109 13.75 -11.64 -22.51
N TYR A 110 12.99 -11.38 -21.42
CA TYR A 110 12.16 -12.38 -20.74
C TYR A 110 10.71 -12.35 -21.22
N LEU A 111 10.21 -11.15 -21.56
CA LEU A 111 8.85 -10.90 -22.06
C LEU A 111 8.93 -10.13 -23.40
N PRO A 112 9.17 -10.83 -24.55
CA PRO A 112 9.38 -10.15 -25.84
C PRO A 112 8.21 -9.27 -26.29
N TRP A 113 7.02 -9.54 -25.79
CA TRP A 113 5.79 -8.81 -26.08
C TRP A 113 5.55 -7.56 -25.19
N PHE A 114 6.40 -7.35 -24.17
CA PHE A 114 6.29 -6.18 -23.27
C PHE A 114 6.56 -4.89 -24.04
N ALA A 115 5.75 -3.87 -23.77
CA ALA A 115 5.93 -2.53 -24.34
C ALA A 115 5.36 -1.45 -23.43
N LEU A 116 6.06 -0.34 -23.37
CA LEU A 116 5.56 0.96 -22.91
C LEU A 116 5.14 1.78 -24.13
N LYS A 117 4.42 2.88 -23.93
CA LYS A 117 4.00 3.77 -25.03
C LYS A 117 5.19 4.40 -25.74
N ASP A 118 6.24 4.81 -24.99
CA ASP A 118 7.52 5.25 -25.56
C ASP A 118 8.34 4.03 -26.04
N PRO A 119 8.63 3.90 -27.34
CA PRO A 119 9.43 2.81 -27.88
C PRO A 119 10.88 2.82 -27.34
N ASN A 120 11.47 3.99 -27.09
CA ASN A 120 12.83 4.07 -26.55
C ASN A 120 12.87 3.55 -25.11
N ALA A 121 11.91 3.96 -24.26
CA ALA A 121 11.78 3.42 -22.92
C ALA A 121 11.53 1.91 -22.95
N THR A 122 10.72 1.42 -23.88
CA THR A 122 10.47 -0.02 -24.08
C THR A 122 11.76 -0.81 -24.31
N GLU A 123 12.65 -0.29 -25.16
CA GLU A 123 13.92 -0.97 -25.47
C GLU A 123 14.95 -0.87 -24.34
N MET A 124 14.84 0.11 -23.45
CA MET A 124 15.83 0.37 -22.40
C MET A 124 15.44 -0.17 -21.02
N VAL A 125 14.14 -0.39 -20.77
CA VAL A 125 13.65 -0.74 -19.43
C VAL A 125 14.19 -2.09 -18.98
N THR A 126 14.79 -2.12 -17.79
CA THR A 126 15.39 -3.30 -17.17
C THR A 126 14.48 -3.87 -16.07
N ILE A 127 14.80 -5.09 -15.61
CA ILE A 127 14.15 -5.71 -14.46
C ILE A 127 14.28 -4.82 -13.21
N LYS A 128 15.43 -4.19 -13.02
CA LYS A 128 15.65 -3.24 -11.93
C LYS A 128 14.73 -2.03 -12.02
N ASP A 129 14.54 -1.47 -13.22
CA ASP A 129 13.72 -0.26 -13.42
C ASP A 129 12.26 -0.46 -13.03
N ILE A 130 11.69 -1.64 -13.34
CA ILE A 130 10.30 -1.96 -12.97
C ILE A 130 10.14 -2.17 -11.47
N LEU A 131 11.17 -2.66 -10.76
CA LEU A 131 11.12 -2.94 -9.32
C LEU A 131 11.42 -1.72 -8.45
N CYS A 132 12.11 -0.70 -8.97
CA CYS A 132 12.41 0.50 -8.20
C CYS A 132 11.61 1.74 -8.65
N HIS A 133 10.48 1.53 -9.36
CA HIS A 133 9.50 2.58 -9.67
C HIS A 133 10.03 3.76 -10.48
N ARG A 134 10.88 3.50 -11.51
CA ARG A 134 11.45 4.56 -12.34
C ARG A 134 11.21 4.43 -13.84
N ILE A 135 10.09 3.80 -14.22
CA ILE A 135 9.73 3.61 -15.63
C ILE A 135 9.09 4.84 -16.30
N GLY A 136 8.89 5.93 -15.55
CA GLY A 136 8.33 7.19 -16.04
C GLY A 136 6.86 7.41 -15.70
N PHE A 137 6.17 6.43 -15.12
CA PHE A 137 4.79 6.63 -14.64
C PHE A 137 4.79 7.47 -13.36
N SER A 138 3.73 8.24 -13.13
CA SER A 138 3.50 8.86 -11.82
C SER A 138 2.94 7.83 -10.83
N THR A 139 2.95 8.19 -9.55
CA THR A 139 2.40 7.32 -8.50
C THR A 139 0.94 6.98 -8.78
N PHE A 140 0.60 5.69 -8.74
CA PHE A 140 -0.73 5.10 -8.99
C PHE A 140 -1.30 5.38 -10.40
N GLN A 141 -0.48 5.83 -11.34
CA GLN A 141 -0.94 6.09 -12.70
C GLN A 141 -1.47 4.79 -13.34
N SER A 142 -2.72 4.81 -13.79
CA SER A 142 -3.51 3.71 -14.36
C SER A 142 -4.01 2.64 -13.36
N ASP A 143 -3.88 2.85 -12.08
CA ASP A 143 -4.31 1.86 -11.08
C ASP A 143 -5.83 1.73 -10.98
N PHE A 144 -6.62 2.71 -11.41
CA PHE A 144 -8.07 2.55 -11.52
C PHE A 144 -8.44 1.36 -12.41
N LEU A 145 -7.73 1.14 -13.53
CA LEU A 145 -7.96 -0.04 -14.35
C LEU A 145 -7.50 -1.33 -13.65
N ASN A 146 -6.36 -1.26 -12.94
CA ASN A 146 -5.66 -2.45 -12.46
C ASN A 146 -6.32 -3.07 -11.22
N TRP A 147 -6.91 -2.23 -10.37
CA TRP A 147 -7.39 -2.60 -9.05
C TRP A 147 -8.76 -3.28 -9.09
N ASN A 148 -8.87 -4.51 -8.57
CA ASN A 148 -10.14 -5.26 -8.44
C ASN A 148 -10.91 -5.42 -9.77
N CYS A 149 -10.21 -5.64 -10.87
CA CYS A 149 -10.77 -5.71 -12.22
C CYS A 149 -10.86 -7.14 -12.76
N ASN A 150 -11.55 -7.30 -13.89
CA ASN A 150 -11.75 -8.60 -14.56
C ASN A 150 -10.72 -8.92 -15.65
N LEU A 151 -9.69 -8.09 -15.85
CA LEU A 151 -8.63 -8.35 -16.81
C LEU A 151 -7.61 -9.35 -16.27
N SER A 152 -7.01 -10.14 -17.17
CA SER A 152 -5.89 -11.01 -16.81
C SER A 152 -4.61 -10.23 -16.57
N GLU A 153 -3.66 -10.80 -15.81
CA GLU A 153 -2.32 -10.26 -15.57
C GLU A 153 -1.65 -9.83 -16.90
N GLU A 154 -1.65 -10.70 -17.91
CA GLU A 154 -1.04 -10.38 -19.20
C GLU A 154 -1.74 -9.21 -19.91
N ALA A 155 -3.08 -9.15 -19.87
CA ALA A 155 -3.84 -8.06 -20.48
C ALA A 155 -3.49 -6.71 -19.82
N LEU A 156 -3.34 -6.68 -18.51
CA LEU A 156 -2.92 -5.49 -17.76
C LEU A 156 -1.50 -5.06 -18.12
N ILE A 157 -0.54 -5.98 -18.17
CA ILE A 157 0.84 -5.68 -18.57
C ILE A 157 0.86 -5.14 -20.01
N ARG A 158 0.12 -5.77 -20.95
CA ARG A 158 0.03 -5.31 -22.34
C ARG A 158 -0.58 -3.92 -22.44
N ASN A 159 -1.48 -3.55 -21.51
CA ASN A 159 -2.12 -2.24 -21.52
C ASN A 159 -1.17 -1.08 -21.13
N MET A 160 -0.02 -1.36 -20.50
CA MET A 160 0.98 -0.33 -20.19
C MET A 160 1.44 0.46 -21.43
N ARG A 161 1.35 -0.12 -22.62
CA ARG A 161 1.63 0.56 -23.90
C ARG A 161 0.68 1.71 -24.25
N ASN A 162 -0.46 1.78 -23.59
CA ASN A 162 -1.46 2.83 -23.81
C ASN A 162 -1.29 4.00 -22.82
N VAL A 163 -0.49 3.84 -21.78
CA VAL A 163 -0.31 4.81 -20.70
C VAL A 163 0.70 5.88 -21.11
N ASP A 164 0.28 7.15 -21.11
CA ASP A 164 1.18 8.29 -21.30
C ASP A 164 1.98 8.54 -20.01
N ALA A 165 3.25 8.18 -20.03
CA ALA A 165 4.15 8.39 -18.90
C ALA A 165 4.28 9.88 -18.58
N LYS A 166 4.01 10.29 -17.34
CA LYS A 166 4.08 11.70 -16.91
C LYS A 166 5.51 12.19 -16.67
N TYR A 167 6.44 11.28 -16.41
CA TYR A 167 7.84 11.59 -16.19
C TYR A 167 8.70 11.03 -17.30
N LYS A 168 9.88 11.63 -17.49
CA LYS A 168 10.91 11.02 -18.34
C LYS A 168 11.38 9.72 -17.71
N PHE A 169 11.70 8.74 -18.55
CA PHE A 169 12.25 7.46 -18.13
C PHE A 169 13.46 7.62 -17.20
N ARG A 170 13.47 6.93 -16.05
CA ARG A 170 14.51 6.98 -14.99
C ARG A 170 14.70 8.33 -14.28
N TYR A 171 13.91 9.35 -14.60
CA TYR A 171 14.12 10.69 -14.07
C TYR A 171 13.60 10.87 -12.65
N LYS A 172 12.43 10.31 -12.34
CA LYS A 172 11.73 10.52 -11.07
C LYS A 172 11.07 9.24 -10.60
N PHE A 173 11.00 9.07 -9.29
CA PHE A 173 10.21 8.04 -8.65
C PHE A 173 8.71 8.24 -8.99
N GLY A 174 8.04 7.14 -9.31
CA GLY A 174 6.59 7.10 -9.48
C GLY A 174 6.11 5.69 -9.17
N TYR A 175 5.47 5.52 -8.03
CA TYR A 175 5.05 4.21 -7.52
C TYR A 175 4.12 3.51 -8.51
N CYS A 176 4.57 2.43 -9.11
CA CYS A 176 3.88 1.72 -10.18
C CYS A 176 3.67 0.25 -9.82
N ASN A 177 2.42 -0.13 -9.53
CA ASN A 177 2.03 -1.51 -9.23
C ASN A 177 2.34 -2.45 -10.40
N MET A 178 2.13 -2.01 -11.64
CA MET A 178 2.35 -2.81 -12.85
C MET A 178 3.81 -3.24 -13.04
N GLY A 179 4.78 -2.53 -12.48
CA GLY A 179 6.18 -2.97 -12.46
C GLY A 179 6.35 -4.31 -11.74
N PHE A 180 5.72 -4.46 -10.58
CA PHE A 180 5.78 -5.70 -9.78
C PHE A 180 4.91 -6.82 -10.39
N VAL A 181 3.79 -6.47 -11.02
CA VAL A 181 2.99 -7.44 -11.80
C VAL A 181 3.83 -7.99 -12.96
N THR A 182 4.55 -7.12 -13.68
CA THR A 182 5.49 -7.51 -14.74
C THR A 182 6.60 -8.41 -14.20
N ALA A 183 7.11 -8.14 -13.01
CA ALA A 183 8.10 -9.00 -12.35
C ALA A 183 7.54 -10.39 -12.02
N GLY A 184 6.26 -10.52 -11.63
CA GLY A 184 5.56 -11.79 -11.49
C GLY A 184 5.55 -12.60 -12.79
N ALA A 185 5.22 -11.94 -13.91
CA ALA A 185 5.28 -12.57 -15.24
C ALA A 185 6.71 -12.98 -15.63
N VAL A 186 7.73 -12.21 -15.25
CA VAL A 186 9.15 -12.58 -15.46
C VAL A 186 9.53 -13.81 -14.65
N ILE A 187 9.10 -13.94 -13.38
CA ILE A 187 9.32 -15.16 -12.58
C ILE A 187 8.80 -16.37 -13.36
N LYS A 188 7.58 -16.32 -13.87
CA LYS A 188 7.00 -17.40 -14.67
C LYS A 188 7.83 -17.70 -15.92
N ALA A 189 8.24 -16.68 -16.65
CA ALA A 189 8.99 -16.83 -17.90
C ALA A 189 10.37 -17.50 -17.72
N VAL A 190 11.04 -17.29 -16.55
CA VAL A 190 12.38 -17.86 -16.30
C VAL A 190 12.36 -19.14 -15.49
N THR A 191 11.23 -19.49 -14.86
CA THR A 191 11.15 -20.67 -13.97
C THR A 191 10.20 -21.75 -14.46
N ASP A 192 9.35 -21.47 -15.44
CA ASP A 192 8.18 -22.27 -15.86
C ASP A 192 7.19 -22.55 -14.71
N THR A 193 7.34 -21.81 -13.61
CA THR A 193 6.51 -21.93 -12.39
C THR A 193 5.78 -20.61 -12.17
N SER A 194 4.52 -20.67 -11.80
CA SER A 194 3.76 -19.44 -11.44
C SER A 194 4.46 -18.72 -10.27
N TRP A 195 4.35 -17.38 -10.21
CA TRP A 195 4.88 -16.65 -9.06
C TRP A 195 4.19 -17.08 -7.76
N GLN A 196 2.93 -17.54 -7.83
CA GLN A 196 2.17 -18.09 -6.71
C GLN A 196 2.84 -19.34 -6.15
N ASP A 197 3.13 -20.31 -7.01
CA ASP A 197 3.81 -21.55 -6.61
C ASP A 197 5.26 -21.28 -6.20
N PHE A 198 5.92 -20.33 -6.86
CA PHE A 198 7.25 -19.89 -6.43
C PHE A 198 7.24 -19.37 -4.99
N PHE A 199 6.28 -18.51 -4.63
CA PHE A 199 6.16 -17.99 -3.25
C PHE A 199 5.84 -19.12 -2.27
N GLN A 200 4.92 -20.01 -2.63
CA GLN A 200 4.56 -21.14 -1.78
C GLN A 200 5.81 -21.97 -1.44
N HIS A 201 6.55 -22.42 -2.45
CA HIS A 201 7.67 -23.36 -2.24
C HIS A 201 8.96 -22.68 -1.75
N ARG A 202 9.23 -21.45 -2.18
CA ARG A 202 10.50 -20.77 -1.84
C ARG A 202 10.42 -19.98 -0.55
N PHE A 203 9.22 -19.52 -0.15
CA PHE A 203 9.03 -18.72 1.06
C PHE A 203 8.11 -19.38 2.07
N PHE A 204 6.85 -19.62 1.75
CA PHE A 204 5.87 -20.03 2.76
C PHE A 204 6.20 -21.39 3.38
N ASP A 205 6.52 -22.39 2.56
CA ASP A 205 6.91 -23.72 3.06
C ASP A 205 8.23 -23.67 3.86
N LYS A 206 9.23 -22.90 3.37
CA LYS A 206 10.55 -22.80 4.02
C LYS A 206 10.53 -22.02 5.32
N LEU A 207 9.63 -21.04 5.44
CA LEU A 207 9.45 -20.21 6.62
C LEU A 207 8.35 -20.71 7.55
N ALA A 208 7.72 -21.85 7.25
CA ALA A 208 6.57 -22.37 7.98
C ALA A 208 5.40 -21.35 8.10
N MET A 209 5.18 -20.54 7.06
CA MET A 209 4.09 -19.56 6.96
C MET A 209 2.79 -20.27 6.53
N LYS A 210 2.25 -21.10 7.41
CA LYS A 210 1.16 -22.06 7.09
C LYS A 210 -0.19 -21.42 6.84
N ARG A 211 -0.40 -20.20 7.33
CA ARG A 211 -1.65 -19.45 7.17
C ARG A 211 -1.62 -18.55 5.94
N SER A 212 -0.42 -18.23 5.44
CA SER A 212 -0.23 -17.32 4.31
C SER A 212 -0.68 -17.96 3.00
N SER A 213 -1.27 -17.15 2.14
CA SER A 213 -1.71 -17.55 0.80
C SER A 213 -1.64 -16.37 -0.17
N VAL A 214 -1.73 -16.67 -1.47
CA VAL A 214 -1.70 -15.67 -2.55
C VAL A 214 -2.99 -15.64 -3.37
N TYR A 215 -4.05 -16.23 -2.86
CA TYR A 215 -5.32 -16.36 -3.58
C TYR A 215 -6.45 -15.69 -2.82
N TYR A 216 -7.24 -14.87 -3.53
CA TYR A 216 -8.47 -14.25 -3.03
C TYR A 216 -9.46 -15.30 -2.46
N SER A 217 -9.61 -16.43 -3.15
CA SER A 217 -10.51 -17.51 -2.69
C SER A 217 -10.17 -18.06 -1.31
N LYS A 218 -8.91 -17.95 -0.86
CA LYS A 218 -8.48 -18.43 0.46
C LYS A 218 -8.95 -17.53 1.58
N ILE A 219 -8.80 -16.20 1.44
CA ILE A 219 -9.22 -15.27 2.50
C ILE A 219 -10.74 -15.18 2.64
N ILE A 220 -11.50 -15.22 1.54
CA ILE A 220 -12.96 -15.13 1.60
C ILE A 220 -13.60 -16.36 2.25
N SER A 221 -12.97 -17.53 2.15
CA SER A 221 -13.46 -18.79 2.72
C SER A 221 -12.91 -19.09 4.12
N ASP A 222 -11.98 -18.27 4.63
CA ASP A 222 -11.34 -18.54 5.92
C ASP A 222 -12.17 -17.98 7.08
N ASN A 223 -12.44 -18.83 8.07
CA ASN A 223 -13.25 -18.48 9.24
C ASN A 223 -12.46 -17.60 10.25
N ASN A 224 -11.13 -17.51 10.13
CA ASN A 224 -10.28 -16.63 10.93
C ASN A 224 -9.65 -15.53 10.07
N ALA A 225 -10.48 -14.85 9.26
CA ALA A 225 -10.08 -13.69 8.47
C ALA A 225 -10.77 -12.42 8.97
N ALA A 226 -10.03 -11.33 9.10
CA ALA A 226 -10.56 -10.02 9.46
C ALA A 226 -11.39 -9.46 8.32
N LYS A 227 -12.57 -8.88 8.61
CA LYS A 227 -13.42 -8.26 7.60
C LYS A 227 -12.97 -6.81 7.36
N PRO A 228 -12.98 -6.35 6.09
CA PRO A 228 -12.51 -5.02 5.73
C PRO A 228 -13.55 -3.93 6.06
N TYR A 229 -13.05 -2.77 6.52
CA TYR A 229 -13.89 -1.61 6.85
C TYR A 229 -13.28 -0.31 6.35
N THR A 230 -14.15 0.66 6.05
CA THR A 230 -13.77 2.05 5.82
C THR A 230 -14.68 2.99 6.61
N LEU A 231 -14.35 4.27 6.68
CA LEU A 231 -15.21 5.29 7.27
C LEU A 231 -15.98 6.03 6.16
N VAL A 232 -17.30 6.07 6.31
CA VAL A 232 -18.17 6.90 5.47
C VAL A 232 -18.99 7.79 6.39
N ASN A 233 -18.85 9.09 6.28
CA ASN A 233 -19.49 10.06 7.18
C ASN A 233 -19.25 9.75 8.67
N GLY A 234 -18.02 9.36 9.01
CA GLY A 234 -17.62 9.01 10.36
C GLY A 234 -18.17 7.68 10.91
N GLN A 235 -18.88 6.91 10.10
CA GLN A 235 -19.41 5.58 10.44
C GLN A 235 -18.59 4.49 9.76
N LEU A 236 -18.30 3.41 10.50
CA LEU A 236 -17.67 2.22 9.92
C LEU A 236 -18.63 1.50 8.98
N VAL A 237 -18.19 1.34 7.73
CA VAL A 237 -18.90 0.60 6.69
C VAL A 237 -18.05 -0.60 6.30
N ARG A 238 -18.66 -1.79 6.31
CA ARG A 238 -18.02 -3.01 5.83
C ARG A 238 -17.85 -2.94 4.31
N LEU A 239 -16.67 -3.29 3.84
CA LEU A 239 -16.36 -3.45 2.42
C LEU A 239 -16.32 -4.94 2.02
N GLU A 240 -16.32 -5.19 0.73
CA GLU A 240 -15.91 -6.49 0.19
C GLU A 240 -14.37 -6.53 0.08
N TYR A 241 -13.80 -7.74 0.19
CA TYR A 241 -12.38 -7.93 -0.05
C TYR A 241 -12.04 -7.55 -1.49
N ALA A 242 -10.92 -6.89 -1.69
CA ALA A 242 -10.41 -6.63 -3.03
C ALA A 242 -9.95 -7.95 -3.68
N ASN A 243 -10.49 -8.27 -4.87
CA ASN A 243 -9.93 -9.35 -5.67
C ASN A 243 -8.76 -8.81 -6.50
N VAL A 244 -7.56 -9.11 -6.04
CA VAL A 244 -6.30 -8.66 -6.64
C VAL A 244 -5.45 -9.81 -7.17
N ASP A 245 -6.04 -10.97 -7.47
CA ASP A 245 -5.32 -12.14 -7.97
C ASP A 245 -4.56 -11.83 -9.28
N ASN A 246 -5.14 -10.97 -10.13
CA ASN A 246 -4.54 -10.54 -11.40
C ASN A 246 -3.36 -9.56 -11.26
N ILE A 247 -3.21 -8.94 -10.11
CA ILE A 247 -2.06 -8.10 -9.76
C ILE A 247 -1.32 -8.62 -8.51
N GLY A 248 -1.50 -9.89 -8.21
CA GLY A 248 -1.13 -10.48 -6.92
C GLY A 248 0.35 -10.42 -6.61
N ALA A 249 1.23 -10.43 -7.61
CA ALA A 249 2.67 -10.25 -7.39
C ALA A 249 3.03 -8.90 -6.73
N CYS A 250 2.15 -7.90 -6.81
CA CYS A 250 2.33 -6.62 -6.12
C CYS A 250 1.48 -6.46 -4.85
N ALA A 251 0.37 -7.24 -4.68
CA ALA A 251 -0.62 -6.96 -3.63
C ALA A 251 -1.38 -8.20 -3.10
N GLY A 252 -1.13 -9.41 -3.62
CA GLY A 252 -2.02 -10.56 -3.44
C GLY A 252 -1.80 -11.43 -2.21
N ILE A 253 -0.79 -11.16 -1.37
CA ILE A 253 -0.56 -11.99 -0.19
C ILE A 253 -1.62 -11.70 0.87
N ASN A 254 -2.24 -12.77 1.38
CA ASN A 254 -3.03 -12.79 2.60
C ASN A 254 -2.17 -13.44 3.68
N SER A 255 -2.04 -12.82 4.85
CA SER A 255 -1.18 -13.34 5.90
C SER A 255 -1.65 -12.90 7.29
N CYS A 256 -0.98 -13.41 8.32
CA CYS A 256 -1.18 -13.08 9.73
C CYS A 256 0.13 -12.69 10.39
N VAL A 257 0.07 -12.08 11.58
CA VAL A 257 1.29 -11.64 12.27
C VAL A 257 2.17 -12.81 12.72
N SER A 258 1.60 -13.98 13.02
CA SER A 258 2.35 -15.19 13.32
C SER A 258 3.30 -15.56 12.15
N ASP A 259 2.77 -15.71 10.95
CA ASP A 259 3.55 -16.05 9.76
C ASP A 259 4.56 -14.94 9.39
N LEU A 260 4.11 -13.68 9.44
CA LEU A 260 4.96 -12.55 9.07
C LEU A 260 6.14 -12.33 10.03
N THR A 261 6.04 -12.76 11.30
CA THR A 261 7.22 -12.75 12.20
C THR A 261 8.31 -13.73 11.74
N HIS A 262 7.96 -14.84 11.09
CA HIS A 262 8.95 -15.74 10.48
C HIS A 262 9.69 -15.07 9.31
N TRP A 263 8.96 -14.31 8.48
CA TRP A 263 9.55 -13.46 7.45
C TRP A 263 10.49 -12.41 8.04
N LEU A 264 10.08 -11.69 9.12
CA LEU A 264 10.93 -10.72 9.81
C LEU A 264 12.21 -11.36 10.35
N LEU A 265 12.10 -12.51 11.02
CA LEU A 265 13.25 -13.25 11.58
C LEU A 265 14.25 -13.63 10.46
N MET A 266 13.76 -14.17 9.34
CA MET A 266 14.59 -14.49 8.19
C MET A 266 15.29 -13.24 7.63
N GLN A 267 14.56 -12.16 7.45
CA GLN A 267 15.07 -10.90 6.93
C GLN A 267 16.14 -10.25 7.84
N LEU A 268 15.98 -10.33 9.16
CA LEU A 268 16.95 -9.80 10.14
C LEU A 268 18.17 -10.71 10.31
N ASN A 269 18.01 -12.01 10.12
CA ASN A 269 19.08 -12.99 10.23
C ASN A 269 19.74 -13.30 8.88
N ASN A 270 19.90 -12.27 8.05
CA ASN A 270 20.59 -12.34 6.75
C ASN A 270 20.14 -13.51 5.87
N GLY A 271 18.82 -13.76 5.84
CA GLY A 271 18.22 -14.78 5.00
C GLY A 271 18.12 -16.18 5.62
N ARG A 272 18.47 -16.35 6.89
CA ARG A 272 18.40 -17.63 7.60
C ARG A 272 17.19 -17.70 8.53
N TYR A 273 16.52 -18.84 8.53
CA TYR A 273 15.41 -19.13 9.44
C TYR A 273 15.63 -20.50 10.10
N ASN A 274 15.54 -20.57 11.43
CA ASN A 274 15.81 -21.80 12.22
C ASN A 274 17.14 -22.48 11.83
N GLY A 275 18.19 -21.69 11.58
CA GLY A 275 19.52 -22.20 11.21
C GLY A 275 19.68 -22.59 9.72
N VAL A 276 18.59 -22.62 8.95
CA VAL A 276 18.60 -22.97 7.52
C VAL A 276 18.64 -21.68 6.67
N GLU A 277 19.48 -21.65 5.66
CA GLU A 277 19.47 -20.58 4.67
C GLU A 277 18.27 -20.75 3.74
N VAL A 278 17.35 -19.78 3.78
CA VAL A 278 16.16 -19.69 2.92
C VAL A 278 16.45 -18.78 1.74
N VAL A 279 17.15 -17.68 2.01
CA VAL A 279 17.55 -16.66 1.04
C VAL A 279 19.02 -16.34 1.27
N PRO A 280 19.90 -16.34 0.25
CA PRO A 280 21.30 -15.92 0.43
C PRO A 280 21.42 -14.51 0.98
N GLU A 281 22.41 -14.26 1.85
CA GLU A 281 22.66 -12.94 2.43
C GLU A 281 22.86 -11.86 1.35
N THR A 282 23.51 -12.21 0.25
CA THR A 282 23.71 -11.33 -0.91
C THR A 282 22.39 -10.81 -1.49
N VAL A 283 21.36 -11.67 -1.51
CA VAL A 283 20.01 -11.31 -1.97
C VAL A 283 19.37 -10.30 -1.02
N ILE A 284 19.47 -10.53 0.31
CA ILE A 284 18.96 -9.57 1.31
C ILE A 284 19.60 -8.19 1.10
N LYS A 285 20.91 -8.14 0.94
CA LYS A 285 21.66 -6.89 0.65
C LYS A 285 21.20 -6.25 -0.66
N THR A 286 21.04 -7.04 -1.72
CA THR A 286 20.59 -6.55 -3.03
C THR A 286 19.22 -5.90 -2.95
N THR A 287 18.27 -6.49 -2.22
CA THR A 287 16.92 -5.90 -2.09
C THR A 287 16.90 -4.58 -1.34
N ARG A 288 17.89 -4.32 -0.49
CA ARG A 288 18.02 -3.12 0.36
C ARG A 288 19.01 -2.08 -0.16
N ASN A 289 19.54 -2.25 -1.37
CA ASN A 289 20.33 -1.21 -2.01
C ASN A 289 19.40 -0.07 -2.45
N SER A 290 19.89 1.17 -2.33
CA SER A 290 19.18 2.36 -2.85
C SER A 290 19.30 2.40 -4.37
N TYR A 291 18.18 2.17 -5.07
CA TYR A 291 18.12 2.21 -6.54
C TYR A 291 17.43 3.44 -7.08
N MET A 292 16.56 4.05 -6.28
CA MET A 292 15.85 5.26 -6.66
C MET A 292 15.58 6.13 -5.43
N ILE A 293 15.76 7.44 -5.58
CA ILE A 293 15.35 8.42 -4.58
C ILE A 293 13.82 8.52 -4.63
N ASP A 294 13.15 8.21 -3.54
CA ASP A 294 11.69 8.33 -3.41
C ASP A 294 11.30 9.79 -3.12
N ARG A 295 11.96 10.38 -2.12
CA ARG A 295 11.73 11.76 -1.70
C ARG A 295 13.06 12.45 -1.44
N GLU A 296 13.17 13.69 -1.93
CA GLU A 296 14.17 14.59 -1.41
C GLU A 296 13.87 14.86 0.06
N SER A 297 14.90 14.69 0.89
CA SER A 297 14.74 14.72 2.34
C SER A 297 14.70 16.14 2.89
N SER A 298 14.49 16.18 4.20
CA SER A 298 14.33 17.30 5.11
C SER A 298 12.96 17.98 5.04
N SER A 299 11.91 17.25 5.47
CA SER A 299 10.77 17.95 6.04
C SER A 299 11.23 18.58 7.37
N PRO A 300 10.96 19.86 7.62
CA PRO A 300 11.20 20.47 8.94
C PRO A 300 10.53 19.70 10.08
N SER A 301 9.49 18.91 9.77
CA SER A 301 8.80 18.03 10.72
C SER A 301 9.53 16.71 11.00
N LYS A 302 10.55 16.35 10.21
CA LYS A 302 11.37 15.13 10.39
C LYS A 302 12.86 15.43 10.22
N PRO A 303 13.46 16.27 11.08
CA PRO A 303 14.85 16.72 10.94
C PRO A 303 15.87 15.59 11.11
N TYR A 304 15.43 14.41 11.54
CA TYR A 304 16.23 13.20 11.73
C TYR A 304 16.20 12.24 10.54
N ASN A 305 15.51 12.58 9.45
CA ASN A 305 15.42 11.76 8.24
C ASN A 305 16.07 12.54 7.08
N HIS A 306 17.20 12.06 6.57
CA HIS A 306 17.94 12.71 5.50
C HIS A 306 17.65 12.10 4.13
N PHE A 307 17.31 10.82 4.08
CA PHE A 307 17.08 10.09 2.84
C PHE A 307 15.83 9.24 2.90
N ALA A 308 15.07 9.26 1.82
CA ALA A 308 14.02 8.28 1.57
C ALA A 308 14.24 7.75 0.15
N ASN A 309 14.59 6.48 0.07
CA ASN A 309 14.96 5.79 -1.15
C ASN A 309 14.10 4.54 -1.32
N TYR A 310 14.17 3.93 -2.49
CA TYR A 310 13.51 2.67 -2.77
C TYR A 310 14.50 1.62 -3.27
N GLY A 311 14.40 0.43 -2.69
CA GLY A 311 15.15 -0.75 -3.06
C GLY A 311 14.38 -1.61 -4.08
N LEU A 312 14.40 -2.92 -3.87
CA LEU A 312 13.56 -3.86 -4.65
C LEU A 312 12.41 -4.36 -3.75
N GLY A 313 11.33 -3.57 -3.70
CA GLY A 313 10.18 -3.85 -2.86
C GLY A 313 10.29 -3.38 -1.40
N TRP A 314 11.23 -2.49 -1.11
CA TRP A 314 11.44 -1.89 0.20
C TRP A 314 11.64 -0.38 0.09
N GLU A 315 10.95 0.37 0.94
CA GLU A 315 11.26 1.74 1.29
C GLU A 315 12.45 1.74 2.25
N LEU A 316 13.40 2.67 2.04
CA LEU A 316 14.64 2.77 2.80
C LEU A 316 14.76 4.20 3.34
N GLU A 317 14.74 4.36 4.65
CA GLU A 317 14.87 5.65 5.31
C GLU A 317 16.01 5.59 6.34
N ASP A 318 16.76 6.69 6.49
CA ASP A 318 17.60 6.88 7.67
C ASP A 318 16.79 7.61 8.74
N MET A 319 16.69 7.04 9.91
CA MET A 319 15.97 7.65 11.04
C MET A 319 16.82 7.55 12.31
N TYR A 320 17.13 8.69 12.90
CA TYR A 320 17.96 8.75 14.12
C TYR A 320 19.30 8.01 13.99
N GLY A 321 19.92 8.06 12.79
CA GLY A 321 21.16 7.38 12.50
C GLY A 321 21.05 5.87 12.25
N SER A 322 19.85 5.35 12.09
CA SER A 322 19.58 3.92 11.84
C SER A 322 18.88 3.75 10.50
N LEU A 323 19.21 2.68 9.78
CA LEU A 323 18.48 2.28 8.58
C LEU A 323 17.12 1.67 8.97
N VAL A 324 16.06 2.27 8.47
CA VAL A 324 14.70 1.73 8.52
C VAL A 324 14.34 1.15 7.16
N VAL A 325 14.09 -0.15 7.11
CA VAL A 325 13.65 -0.88 5.92
C VAL A 325 12.18 -1.21 6.11
N SER A 326 11.29 -0.67 5.29
CA SER A 326 9.86 -0.89 5.51
C SER A 326 9.07 -0.96 4.21
N HIS A 327 7.84 -1.42 4.32
CA HIS A 327 6.82 -1.23 3.29
C HIS A 327 5.45 -1.12 3.94
N ASN A 328 4.61 -0.25 3.39
CA ASN A 328 3.21 -0.17 3.74
C ASN A 328 2.37 -1.02 2.78
N GLY A 329 1.15 -1.37 3.20
CA GLY A 329 0.17 -2.02 2.35
C GLY A 329 -1.19 -1.37 2.52
N GLY A 330 -1.88 -1.11 1.42
CA GLY A 330 -3.26 -0.62 1.39
C GLY A 330 -4.11 -1.49 0.47
N ALA A 331 -5.24 -1.96 0.96
CA ALA A 331 -6.28 -2.64 0.21
C ALA A 331 -7.64 -2.16 0.72
N ASN A 332 -8.74 -2.50 0.02
CA ASN A 332 -10.08 -2.15 0.49
C ASN A 332 -10.26 -2.56 1.95
N GLY A 333 -10.37 -1.59 2.84
CA GLY A 333 -10.59 -1.82 4.26
C GLY A 333 -9.41 -2.38 5.06
N PHE A 334 -8.18 -2.32 4.52
CA PHE A 334 -6.97 -2.72 5.23
C PHE A 334 -5.83 -1.72 5.03
N VAL A 335 -5.14 -1.37 6.10
CA VAL A 335 -3.79 -0.78 6.02
C VAL A 335 -2.86 -1.55 6.92
N THR A 336 -1.66 -1.80 6.40
CA THR A 336 -0.67 -2.70 7.00
C THR A 336 0.74 -2.10 6.89
N ASN A 337 1.63 -2.53 7.75
CA ASN A 337 3.04 -2.13 7.70
C ASN A 337 3.95 -3.28 8.11
N THR A 338 5.07 -3.42 7.42
CA THR A 338 6.21 -4.25 7.82
C THR A 338 7.43 -3.35 7.94
N THR A 339 8.12 -3.40 9.08
CA THR A 339 9.33 -2.58 9.35
C THR A 339 10.43 -3.43 9.96
N LEU A 340 11.66 -3.18 9.52
CA LEU A 340 12.89 -3.76 10.01
C LEU A 340 13.85 -2.64 10.42
N LEU A 341 14.55 -2.83 11.53
CA LEU A 341 15.66 -2.01 12.03
C LEU A 341 16.89 -2.92 12.18
N PRO A 342 17.65 -3.14 11.10
CA PRO A 342 18.73 -4.13 11.09
C PRO A 342 19.79 -3.90 12.17
N GLU A 343 20.24 -2.65 12.39
CA GLU A 343 21.25 -2.31 13.40
C GLU A 343 20.77 -2.58 14.83
N HIS A 344 19.45 -2.59 15.04
CA HIS A 344 18.85 -2.90 16.33
C HIS A 344 18.40 -4.36 16.44
N ASN A 345 18.63 -5.18 15.39
CA ASN A 345 18.13 -6.55 15.30
C ASN A 345 16.65 -6.64 15.75
N ALA A 346 15.84 -5.69 15.27
CA ALA A 346 14.43 -5.54 15.61
C ALA A 346 13.57 -5.42 14.35
N GLY A 347 12.33 -5.87 14.43
CA GLY A 347 11.35 -5.70 13.36
C GLY A 347 9.94 -5.91 13.86
N PHE A 348 8.98 -5.40 13.14
CA PHE A 348 7.57 -5.52 13.52
C PHE A 348 6.64 -5.48 12.31
N VAL A 349 5.46 -6.03 12.52
CA VAL A 349 4.32 -6.01 11.59
C VAL A 349 3.12 -5.44 12.30
N ILE A 350 2.38 -4.56 11.62
CA ILE A 350 1.13 -3.96 12.09
C ILE A 350 0.07 -4.21 11.01
N LEU A 351 -1.05 -4.85 11.38
CA LEU A 351 -2.16 -5.13 10.49
C LEU A 351 -3.43 -4.55 11.09
N THR A 352 -4.21 -3.78 10.29
CA THR A 352 -5.49 -3.21 10.73
C THR A 352 -6.59 -3.53 9.72
N ASN A 353 -7.81 -3.73 10.18
CA ASN A 353 -8.97 -4.00 9.34
C ASN A 353 -9.86 -2.77 9.10
N THR A 354 -9.25 -1.61 8.99
CA THR A 354 -9.84 -0.41 8.37
C THR A 354 -8.77 0.35 7.59
N ASP A 355 -9.10 0.87 6.41
CA ASP A 355 -8.21 1.69 5.61
C ASP A 355 -8.23 3.17 6.02
N ALA A 356 -9.26 3.61 6.70
CA ALA A 356 -9.44 4.99 7.14
C ALA A 356 -8.76 5.25 8.51
N ASN A 357 -7.45 5.00 8.60
CA ASN A 357 -6.67 5.35 9.79
C ASN A 357 -5.20 5.62 9.46
N TRP A 358 -4.55 6.48 10.24
CA TRP A 358 -3.11 6.66 10.23
C TRP A 358 -2.45 6.13 11.53
N PHE A 359 -3.21 5.40 12.34
CA PHE A 359 -2.69 4.80 13.56
C PHE A 359 -1.55 3.81 13.28
N TYR A 360 -1.65 3.04 12.20
CA TYR A 360 -0.57 2.11 11.81
C TYR A 360 0.78 2.83 11.57
N VAL A 361 0.74 4.07 11.02
CA VAL A 361 1.94 4.91 10.85
C VAL A 361 2.40 5.47 12.20
N ALA A 362 1.46 5.90 13.05
CA ALA A 362 1.78 6.41 14.39
C ALA A 362 2.41 5.32 15.27
N LEU A 363 1.87 4.10 15.26
CA LEU A 363 2.42 2.95 15.98
C LEU A 363 3.79 2.55 15.40
N ARG A 364 3.94 2.54 14.06
CA ARG A 364 5.26 2.34 13.42
C ARG A 364 6.28 3.33 13.97
N GLN A 365 5.97 4.61 13.97
CA GLN A 365 6.88 5.64 14.47
C GLN A 365 7.19 5.46 15.96
N GLN A 366 6.19 5.11 16.78
CA GLN A 366 6.36 4.85 18.20
C GLN A 366 7.30 3.67 18.47
N LEU A 367 7.18 2.59 17.69
CA LEU A 367 8.06 1.42 17.78
C LEU A 367 9.48 1.75 17.28
N ILE A 368 9.64 2.54 16.22
CA ILE A 368 10.94 3.02 15.77
C ILE A 368 11.59 3.85 16.88
N ASN A 369 10.87 4.80 17.47
CA ASN A 369 11.35 5.62 18.57
C ASN A 369 11.81 4.77 19.76
N TYR A 370 11.01 3.77 20.15
CA TYR A 370 11.35 2.85 21.24
C TYR A 370 12.67 2.12 20.94
N PHE A 371 12.83 1.51 19.77
CA PHE A 371 14.02 0.74 19.43
C PHE A 371 15.27 1.61 19.21
N THR A 372 15.09 2.88 18.82
CA THR A 372 16.20 3.84 18.65
C THR A 372 16.49 4.68 19.89
N GLY A 373 15.84 4.37 21.04
CA GLY A 373 16.08 5.05 22.30
C GLY A 373 15.57 6.49 22.36
N GLN A 374 14.61 6.85 21.50
CA GLN A 374 14.01 8.19 21.55
C GLN A 374 13.00 8.30 22.70
N PRO A 375 12.87 9.47 23.29
CA PRO A 375 11.89 9.70 24.35
C PRO A 375 10.46 9.45 23.83
N TYR A 376 9.58 8.99 24.73
CA TYR A 376 8.17 8.85 24.41
C TYR A 376 7.57 10.21 23.99
N ALA A 377 6.80 10.19 22.89
CA ALA A 377 5.99 11.30 22.45
C ALA A 377 4.59 10.81 22.10
N ASN A 378 3.57 11.64 22.30
CA ASN A 378 2.20 11.28 21.91
C ASN A 378 2.01 11.45 20.39
N ILE A 379 2.65 10.55 19.65
CA ILE A 379 2.68 10.57 18.17
C ILE A 379 1.28 10.36 17.61
N SER A 380 0.51 9.44 18.18
CA SER A 380 -0.85 9.14 17.69
C SER A 380 -1.75 10.36 17.75
N ALA A 381 -1.72 11.16 18.80
CA ALA A 381 -2.53 12.38 18.87
C ALA A 381 -2.17 13.40 17.80
N ALA A 382 -0.86 13.55 17.48
CA ALA A 382 -0.44 14.45 16.40
C ALA A 382 -0.90 13.99 15.00
N TYR A 383 -0.84 12.68 14.76
CA TYR A 383 -1.34 12.09 13.51
C TYR A 383 -2.87 12.16 13.43
N TYR A 384 -3.58 11.88 14.54
CA TYR A 384 -5.04 11.93 14.59
C TYR A 384 -5.56 13.35 14.28
N LYS A 385 -4.96 14.38 14.88
CA LYS A 385 -5.33 15.76 14.60
C LYS A 385 -5.21 16.11 13.10
N ARG A 386 -4.18 15.64 12.43
CA ARG A 386 -4.01 15.85 10.97
C ARG A 386 -5.01 15.04 10.15
N PHE A 387 -5.22 13.79 10.53
CA PHE A 387 -6.22 12.92 9.89
C PHE A 387 -7.62 13.52 9.99
N GLU A 388 -8.03 13.92 11.20
CA GLU A 388 -9.33 14.53 11.47
C GLU A 388 -9.53 15.81 10.66
N ALA A 389 -8.51 16.67 10.56
CA ALA A 389 -8.58 17.90 9.75
C ALA A 389 -8.70 17.60 8.25
N ASN A 390 -8.03 16.57 7.73
CA ASN A 390 -8.16 16.16 6.35
C ASN A 390 -9.54 15.54 6.09
N ASP A 391 -9.99 14.61 6.95
CA ASP A 391 -11.31 13.98 6.85
C ASP A 391 -12.45 15.01 6.88
N GLN A 392 -12.36 15.99 7.79
CA GLN A 392 -13.33 17.09 7.85
C GLN A 392 -13.38 17.89 6.54
N LYS A 393 -12.23 18.22 5.96
CA LYS A 393 -12.14 18.93 4.69
C LYS A 393 -12.79 18.12 3.56
N ASP A 394 -12.47 16.84 3.46
CA ASP A 394 -13.03 15.96 2.44
C ASP A 394 -14.56 15.83 2.59
N GLN A 395 -15.06 15.73 3.82
CA GLN A 395 -16.50 15.71 4.11
C GLN A 395 -17.20 17.02 3.76
N GLU A 396 -16.55 18.18 4.01
CA GLU A 396 -17.08 19.49 3.62
C GLU A 396 -17.15 19.63 2.10
N GLU A 397 -16.14 19.16 1.36
CA GLU A 397 -16.13 19.15 -0.12
C GLU A 397 -17.25 18.25 -0.67
N ILE A 398 -17.38 17.02 -0.16
CA ILE A 398 -18.46 16.10 -0.56
C ILE A 398 -19.83 16.70 -0.27
N LYS A 399 -20.03 17.26 0.92
CA LYS A 399 -21.29 17.93 1.29
C LYS A 399 -21.62 19.10 0.37
N ALA A 400 -20.63 19.92 0.01
CA ALA A 400 -20.83 21.01 -0.93
C ALA A 400 -21.29 20.53 -2.30
N LEU A 401 -20.75 19.40 -2.78
CA LEU A 401 -21.18 18.75 -4.02
C LEU A 401 -22.61 18.20 -3.91
N GLU A 402 -22.93 17.51 -2.81
CA GLU A 402 -24.28 16.99 -2.55
C GLU A 402 -25.32 18.15 -2.43
N ASP A 403 -24.95 19.26 -1.80
CA ASP A 403 -25.82 20.44 -1.67
C ASP A 403 -26.14 21.07 -3.03
N LYS A 404 -25.22 21.06 -4.00
CA LYS A 404 -25.49 21.48 -5.38
C LYS A 404 -26.63 20.66 -6.00
N THR A 405 -26.71 19.36 -5.73
CA THR A 405 -27.76 18.50 -6.30
C THR A 405 -29.16 18.81 -5.76
N LYS A 406 -29.28 19.35 -4.53
CA LYS A 406 -30.56 19.67 -3.89
C LYS A 406 -31.36 20.76 -4.61
N SER A 407 -30.68 21.63 -5.34
CA SER A 407 -31.33 22.66 -6.18
C SER A 407 -31.92 22.12 -7.49
N ASN A 408 -31.78 20.78 -7.73
CA ASN A 408 -32.20 20.11 -8.97
C ASN A 408 -31.69 20.80 -10.25
N PRO A 409 -30.39 21.11 -10.36
CA PRO A 409 -29.85 21.76 -11.54
C PRO A 409 -30.11 20.89 -12.78
N LYS A 410 -30.37 21.56 -13.90
CA LYS A 410 -30.60 20.86 -15.18
C LYS A 410 -29.32 20.89 -15.99
N LEU A 411 -29.01 19.77 -16.63
CA LEU A 411 -27.99 19.77 -17.67
C LEU A 411 -28.44 20.62 -18.88
N SER A 412 -27.50 21.18 -19.60
CA SER A 412 -27.74 21.90 -20.86
C SER A 412 -28.20 20.96 -21.99
N VAL A 413 -28.10 19.64 -21.78
CA VAL A 413 -28.52 18.58 -22.69
C VAL A 413 -29.47 17.61 -21.98
N SER A 414 -30.22 16.80 -22.74
CA SER A 414 -31.10 15.79 -22.17
C SER A 414 -30.31 14.60 -21.62
N ASN A 415 -30.90 13.86 -20.65
CA ASN A 415 -30.32 12.61 -20.16
C ASN A 415 -30.10 11.57 -21.29
N ASP A 416 -30.91 11.61 -22.34
CA ASP A 416 -30.72 10.75 -23.52
C ASP A 416 -29.46 11.12 -24.30
N ALA A 417 -29.11 12.41 -24.34
CA ALA A 417 -27.87 12.86 -24.96
C ALA A 417 -26.62 12.46 -24.13
N VAL A 418 -26.75 12.28 -22.82
CA VAL A 418 -25.67 11.79 -21.94
C VAL A 418 -25.57 10.26 -22.00
N ALA A 419 -26.69 9.56 -22.10
CA ALA A 419 -26.67 8.09 -22.18
C ALA A 419 -25.89 7.61 -23.41
N GLY A 420 -25.22 6.46 -23.26
CA GLY A 420 -24.44 5.84 -24.32
C GLY A 420 -23.11 5.27 -23.83
N LYS A 421 -22.30 4.83 -24.78
CA LYS A 421 -20.99 4.24 -24.55
C LYS A 421 -19.88 5.27 -24.77
N TYR A 422 -18.86 5.18 -23.92
CA TYR A 422 -17.70 6.08 -23.95
C TYR A 422 -16.43 5.25 -23.83
N LYS A 423 -15.35 5.70 -24.47
CA LYS A 423 -14.06 5.00 -24.51
C LYS A 423 -12.92 5.86 -24.00
N ASN A 424 -12.00 5.21 -23.31
CA ASN A 424 -10.69 5.72 -22.93
C ASN A 424 -9.61 4.73 -23.37
N PRO A 425 -8.49 5.18 -23.96
CA PRO A 425 -7.47 4.26 -24.49
C PRO A 425 -6.78 3.40 -23.42
N VAL A 426 -6.72 3.87 -22.18
CA VAL A 426 -6.13 3.12 -21.04
C VAL A 426 -7.17 2.24 -20.37
N TYR A 427 -8.31 2.82 -19.99
CA TYR A 427 -9.33 2.11 -19.20
C TYR A 427 -10.18 1.14 -20.08
N GLY A 428 -10.46 1.49 -21.32
CA GLY A 428 -11.44 0.79 -22.15
C GLY A 428 -12.79 1.48 -22.18
N GLU A 429 -13.90 0.76 -21.92
CA GLU A 429 -15.26 1.27 -22.12
C GLU A 429 -16.01 1.48 -20.80
N ILE A 430 -16.79 2.55 -20.74
CA ILE A 430 -17.87 2.75 -19.76
C ILE A 430 -19.19 2.94 -20.52
N GLU A 431 -20.30 2.61 -19.87
CA GLU A 431 -21.65 2.81 -20.41
C GLU A 431 -22.52 3.59 -19.41
N ILE A 432 -23.11 4.70 -19.87
CA ILE A 432 -24.09 5.46 -19.09
C ILE A 432 -25.48 5.06 -19.57
N ARG A 433 -26.30 4.53 -18.67
CA ARG A 433 -27.68 4.14 -18.94
C ARG A 433 -28.66 5.06 -18.22
N LYS A 434 -29.72 5.42 -18.94
CA LYS A 434 -30.87 6.15 -18.36
C LYS A 434 -31.89 5.17 -17.82
N SER A 435 -32.44 5.48 -16.66
CA SER A 435 -33.57 4.77 -16.06
C SER A 435 -34.59 5.76 -15.52
N LYS A 436 -35.72 5.26 -14.99
CA LYS A 436 -36.70 6.10 -14.27
C LYS A 436 -36.10 6.80 -13.03
N LYS A 437 -35.00 6.26 -12.47
CA LYS A 437 -34.30 6.80 -11.30
C LYS A 437 -33.18 7.80 -11.63
N GLY A 438 -32.86 8.02 -12.91
CA GLY A 438 -31.79 8.90 -13.35
C GLY A 438 -30.77 8.19 -14.24
N LEU A 439 -29.53 8.66 -14.20
CA LEU A 439 -28.41 8.12 -14.95
C LEU A 439 -27.53 7.22 -14.06
N THR A 440 -27.08 6.10 -14.62
CA THR A 440 -26.15 5.17 -13.94
C THR A 440 -25.03 4.81 -14.88
N MET A 441 -23.80 4.94 -14.40
CA MET A 441 -22.58 4.55 -15.11
C MET A 441 -22.17 3.12 -14.74
N TYR A 442 -21.78 2.35 -15.75
CA TYR A 442 -21.29 0.98 -15.64
C TYR A 442 -19.89 0.90 -16.23
N PHE A 443 -19.05 0.05 -15.66
CA PHE A 443 -17.64 -0.06 -15.97
C PHE A 443 -17.34 -1.45 -16.56
N SER A 444 -16.78 -1.51 -17.78
CA SER A 444 -16.52 -2.79 -18.47
C SER A 444 -15.56 -3.71 -17.73
N HIS A 445 -14.58 -3.12 -17.02
CA HIS A 445 -13.55 -3.86 -16.29
C HIS A 445 -13.80 -3.99 -14.79
N HIS A 446 -14.86 -3.33 -14.28
CA HIS A 446 -15.32 -3.44 -12.89
C HIS A 446 -16.82 -3.81 -12.87
N PRO A 447 -17.17 -5.09 -13.16
CA PRO A 447 -18.57 -5.47 -13.39
C PRO A 447 -19.50 -5.27 -12.18
N PHE A 448 -18.93 -5.17 -10.97
CA PHE A 448 -19.70 -4.94 -9.74
C PHE A 448 -19.76 -3.45 -9.36
N LEU A 449 -18.97 -2.60 -10.00
CA LEU A 449 -18.93 -1.17 -9.73
C LEU A 449 -19.99 -0.42 -10.56
N LYS A 450 -20.73 0.47 -9.90
CA LYS A 450 -21.69 1.38 -10.52
C LYS A 450 -21.46 2.79 -9.99
N GLY A 451 -21.72 3.79 -10.83
CA GLY A 451 -21.77 5.19 -10.43
C GLY A 451 -23.17 5.75 -10.63
N GLU A 452 -23.83 6.19 -9.57
CA GLU A 452 -25.08 6.95 -9.68
C GLU A 452 -24.74 8.39 -10.02
N LEU A 453 -25.33 8.92 -11.10
CA LEU A 453 -25.03 10.24 -11.65
C LEU A 453 -26.18 11.19 -11.42
N THR A 454 -25.92 12.33 -10.77
CA THR A 454 -26.88 13.38 -10.50
C THR A 454 -26.33 14.73 -10.98
N PRO A 455 -27.08 15.57 -11.73
CA PRO A 455 -26.60 16.88 -12.15
C PRO A 455 -26.19 17.78 -10.96
N THR A 456 -25.06 18.47 -11.09
CA THR A 456 -24.59 19.51 -10.18
C THR A 456 -24.53 20.88 -10.85
N GLY A 457 -24.68 20.92 -12.17
CA GLY A 457 -24.67 22.13 -13.00
C GLY A 457 -25.08 21.80 -14.43
N ALA A 458 -24.90 22.78 -15.33
CA ALA A 458 -25.26 22.65 -16.75
C ALA A 458 -24.42 21.59 -17.50
N GLU A 459 -23.19 21.36 -17.05
CA GLU A 459 -22.21 20.49 -17.70
C GLU A 459 -21.46 19.61 -16.71
N THR A 460 -22.02 19.39 -15.51
CA THR A 460 -21.37 18.60 -14.46
C THR A 460 -22.33 17.62 -13.81
N LEU A 461 -21.80 16.46 -13.44
CA LEU A 461 -22.51 15.38 -12.77
C LEU A 461 -21.77 14.97 -11.49
N LEU A 462 -22.46 14.87 -10.37
CA LEU A 462 -21.98 14.15 -9.20
C LEU A 462 -22.07 12.67 -9.47
N CYS A 463 -20.99 11.95 -9.32
CA CYS A 463 -20.96 10.50 -9.31
C CYS A 463 -20.80 10.00 -7.88
N LYS A 464 -21.72 9.16 -7.43
CA LYS A 464 -21.63 8.39 -6.21
C LYS A 464 -21.38 6.93 -6.56
N PHE A 465 -20.18 6.44 -6.27
CA PHE A 465 -19.85 5.04 -6.53
C PHE A 465 -20.54 4.09 -5.57
N SER A 466 -20.88 2.89 -6.05
CA SER A 466 -21.50 1.83 -5.22
C SER A 466 -20.55 1.22 -4.20
N ASP A 467 -19.24 1.33 -4.42
CA ASP A 467 -18.19 0.96 -3.49
C ASP A 467 -17.51 2.23 -2.98
N PRO A 468 -17.55 2.50 -1.67
CA PRO A 468 -16.97 3.71 -1.08
C PRO A 468 -15.48 3.90 -1.34
N THR A 469 -14.73 2.83 -1.63
CA THR A 469 -13.29 2.90 -1.98
C THR A 469 -13.04 3.84 -3.15
N TYR A 470 -13.99 3.95 -4.10
CA TYR A 470 -13.86 4.80 -5.27
C TYR A 470 -14.35 6.24 -5.06
N GLY A 471 -15.03 6.52 -3.93
CA GLY A 471 -15.39 7.85 -3.47
C GLY A 471 -16.65 8.46 -4.09
N ILE A 472 -16.74 9.79 -3.95
CA ILE A 472 -17.81 10.65 -4.50
C ILE A 472 -17.11 11.81 -5.21
N HIS A 473 -17.37 12.00 -6.50
CA HIS A 473 -16.67 12.99 -7.31
C HIS A 473 -17.58 13.72 -8.29
N GLU A 474 -17.23 14.94 -8.65
CA GLU A 474 -17.89 15.70 -9.73
C GLU A 474 -17.21 15.39 -11.08
N PHE A 475 -18.01 15.00 -12.07
CA PHE A 475 -17.55 14.64 -13.41
C PHE A 475 -17.97 15.72 -14.42
N PRO A 476 -17.02 16.46 -15.01
CA PRO A 476 -17.33 17.39 -16.09
C PRO A 476 -17.67 16.67 -17.37
N LEU A 477 -18.67 17.19 -18.08
CA LEU A 477 -19.04 16.86 -19.44
C LEU A 477 -18.47 17.90 -20.39
N GLU A 478 -17.92 17.49 -21.51
CA GLU A 478 -17.62 18.37 -22.61
C GLU A 478 -18.78 18.32 -23.60
N ILE A 479 -19.44 19.47 -23.78
CA ILE A 479 -20.60 19.62 -24.65
C ILE A 479 -20.25 20.59 -25.78
N ILE A 480 -20.34 20.12 -27.03
CA ILE A 480 -20.07 20.93 -28.24
C ILE A 480 -21.32 20.88 -29.12
N ASN A 481 -21.87 22.07 -29.45
CA ASN A 481 -23.07 22.21 -30.29
C ASN A 481 -24.24 21.33 -29.80
N GLY A 482 -24.50 21.31 -28.47
CA GLY A 482 -25.58 20.54 -27.86
C GLY A 482 -25.36 19.02 -27.82
N LYS A 483 -24.18 18.53 -28.17
CA LYS A 483 -23.81 17.10 -28.13
C LYS A 483 -22.73 16.86 -27.10
N VAL A 484 -22.91 15.82 -26.26
CA VAL A 484 -21.87 15.38 -25.35
C VAL A 484 -20.75 14.71 -26.14
N LYS A 485 -19.54 15.21 -26.00
CA LYS A 485 -18.33 14.68 -26.64
C LYS A 485 -17.53 13.78 -25.70
N SER A 486 -17.42 14.16 -24.44
CA SER A 486 -16.66 13.37 -23.46
C SER A 486 -17.18 13.59 -22.05
N ILE A 487 -16.80 12.67 -21.16
CA ILE A 487 -16.93 12.78 -19.72
C ILE A 487 -15.57 12.50 -19.06
N THR A 488 -15.21 13.28 -18.06
CA THR A 488 -13.99 13.04 -17.28
C THR A 488 -14.34 12.38 -15.96
N VAL A 489 -13.82 11.17 -15.75
CA VAL A 489 -14.05 10.34 -14.56
C VAL A 489 -12.84 10.44 -13.63
N LYS A 490 -13.07 10.62 -12.35
CA LYS A 490 -12.08 10.59 -11.28
C LYS A 490 -12.53 9.59 -10.23
N VAL A 491 -11.56 8.85 -9.64
CA VAL A 491 -11.77 8.01 -8.47
C VAL A 491 -10.97 8.55 -7.30
N ASN A 492 -11.20 8.00 -6.10
CA ASN A 492 -10.47 8.38 -4.90
C ASN A 492 -8.95 8.24 -5.10
N ASP A 493 -8.18 9.16 -4.55
CA ASP A 493 -6.71 9.16 -4.57
C ASP A 493 -6.09 7.91 -3.93
N PHE A 494 -6.82 7.22 -3.08
CA PHE A 494 -6.41 5.90 -2.59
C PHE A 494 -6.24 4.85 -3.71
N VAL A 495 -6.98 5.00 -4.82
CA VAL A 495 -6.94 4.12 -5.99
C VAL A 495 -6.05 4.70 -7.09
N ASP A 496 -6.34 5.96 -7.51
CA ASP A 496 -5.60 6.58 -8.62
C ASP A 496 -5.67 8.12 -8.52
N TYR A 497 -4.52 8.77 -8.70
CA TYR A 497 -4.46 10.24 -8.69
C TYR A 497 -4.95 10.88 -9.97
N ASP A 498 -5.09 10.13 -11.07
CA ASP A 498 -5.35 10.68 -12.38
C ASP A 498 -6.83 10.66 -12.77
N PRO A 499 -7.34 11.72 -13.41
CA PRO A 499 -8.62 11.69 -14.08
C PRO A 499 -8.52 10.98 -15.45
N TYR A 500 -9.62 10.38 -15.87
CA TYR A 500 -9.75 9.65 -17.14
C TYR A 500 -10.78 10.34 -18.02
N ARG A 501 -10.35 10.88 -19.16
CA ARG A 501 -11.26 11.41 -20.17
C ARG A 501 -11.77 10.26 -21.05
N PHE A 502 -13.08 10.06 -21.06
CA PHE A 502 -13.77 9.10 -21.89
C PHE A 502 -14.49 9.81 -23.03
N GLU A 503 -14.19 9.49 -24.26
CA GLU A 503 -14.84 10.05 -25.45
C GLU A 503 -16.07 9.25 -25.81
N LYS A 504 -17.18 9.94 -26.16
CA LYS A 504 -18.44 9.31 -26.53
C LYS A 504 -18.28 8.62 -27.88
N ASN A 505 -18.69 7.35 -27.94
CA ASN A 505 -18.77 6.65 -29.22
C ASN A 505 -19.83 7.32 -30.10
N GLU A 506 -19.55 7.50 -31.40
CA GLU A 506 -20.50 8.04 -32.37
C GLU A 506 -21.70 7.13 -32.59
#